data_1e68748b6ebc905e7d069aa3b67891d2
#
_entry.id   1e68748b6ebc905e7d069aa3b67891d2
#
_cell.length_a   1.000
_cell.length_b   1.000
_cell.length_c   1.000
_cell.angle_alpha   90.00
_cell.angle_beta   90.00
_cell.angle_gamma   90.00
#
_symmetry.space_group_name_H-M   'P 1'
#
loop_
_entity.id
_entity.type
_entity.pdbx_description
1 polymer ?
#
loop_
_entity_poly.entity_id
_entity_poly.type
_entity_poly.pdbx_seq_one_letter_code
_entity_poly.pdbx_strand_id
1 'polypeptide(L)'
;MKYKTLRTFIRFAMNLIADVEIVGMDKYQDGIYKLPEGNAMLAANHLGRLDTAVLLYALDREDIILAVAEKYKNHPIYGAMGRAVNAVWLNRFEVDYSALREILARMKKGGLMVIAPEGTRSKTETLQ
;
A
#
# COMPACT_ATOMS: atom_id res chain seq x y z
N MET A 1 -4.26 -1.54 16.23
CA MET A 1 -2.99 -0.79 16.05
C MET A 1 -3.27 0.40 15.16
N LYS A 2 -2.79 1.58 15.51
CA LYS A 2 -2.99 2.79 14.70
C LYS A 2 -1.98 2.80 13.53
N TYR A 3 -2.35 3.43 12.42
CA TYR A 3 -1.50 3.52 11.21
C TYR A 3 -0.08 4.03 11.51
N LYS A 4 0.03 5.14 12.25
CA LYS A 4 1.35 5.71 12.63
C LYS A 4 2.23 4.71 13.38
N THR A 5 1.66 3.97 14.31
CA THR A 5 2.39 2.96 15.09
C THR A 5 2.89 1.83 14.19
N LEU A 6 2.02 1.33 13.29
CA LEU A 6 2.40 0.32 12.31
C LEU A 6 3.54 0.81 11.41
N ARG A 7 3.43 2.04 10.87
CA ARG A 7 4.44 2.62 10.00
C ARG A 7 5.79 2.78 10.71
N THR A 8 5.79 3.30 11.93
CA THR A 8 7.02 3.42 12.75
C THR A 8 7.67 2.07 12.97
N PHE A 9 6.86 1.06 13.31
CA PHE A 9 7.36 -0.32 13.48
C PHE A 9 7.95 -0.89 12.18
N ILE A 10 7.25 -0.72 11.05
CA ILE A 10 7.73 -1.17 9.74
C ILE A 10 9.04 -0.48 9.37
N ARG A 11 9.16 0.83 9.58
CA ARG A 11 10.40 1.57 9.32
C ARG A 11 11.55 1.07 10.16
N PHE A 12 11.32 0.84 11.44
CA PHE A 12 12.33 0.28 12.34
C PHE A 12 12.76 -1.13 11.89
N ALA A 13 11.80 -2.01 11.62
CA ALA A 13 12.08 -3.38 11.19
C ALA A 13 12.82 -3.41 9.84
N MET A 14 12.39 -2.61 8.87
CA MET A 14 13.04 -2.52 7.55
C MET A 14 14.48 -2.03 7.66
N ASN A 15 14.75 -1.02 8.49
CA ASN A 15 16.11 -0.52 8.72
C ASN A 15 17.04 -1.55 9.38
N LEU A 16 16.48 -2.56 10.08
CA LEU A 16 17.28 -3.65 10.66
C LEU A 16 17.62 -4.76 9.65
N ILE A 17 16.74 -5.00 8.68
CA ILE A 17 16.84 -6.18 7.78
C ILE A 17 17.22 -5.82 6.36
N ALA A 18 17.11 -4.57 5.96
CA ALA A 18 17.34 -4.12 4.60
C ALA A 18 17.90 -2.70 4.56
N ASP A 19 18.69 -2.43 3.55
CA ASP A 19 19.09 -1.09 3.15
C ASP A 19 18.16 -0.63 2.01
N VAL A 20 17.27 0.32 2.33
CA VAL A 20 16.25 0.78 1.38
C VAL A 20 16.72 2.08 0.74
N GLU A 21 17.08 2.00 -0.53
CA GLU A 21 17.41 3.15 -1.36
C GLU A 21 16.24 3.49 -2.28
N ILE A 22 15.86 4.78 -2.32
CA ILE A 22 14.81 5.29 -3.21
C ILE A 22 15.49 6.15 -4.29
N VAL A 23 15.38 5.70 -5.53
CA VAL A 23 16.05 6.32 -6.68
C VAL A 23 15.05 7.04 -7.56
N GLY A 24 15.43 8.20 -8.12
CA GLY A 24 14.63 8.94 -9.11
C GLY A 24 13.52 9.80 -8.52
N MET A 25 13.60 10.14 -7.24
CA MET A 25 12.60 10.97 -6.56
C MET A 25 13.15 12.33 -6.14
N ASP A 26 12.83 13.38 -6.90
CA ASP A 26 13.27 14.75 -6.64
C ASP A 26 12.67 15.37 -5.36
N LYS A 27 11.61 14.77 -4.81
CA LYS A 27 10.86 15.24 -3.63
C LYS A 27 11.11 14.40 -2.39
N TYR A 28 12.25 13.72 -2.33
CA TYR A 28 12.61 12.89 -1.20
C TYR A 28 13.24 13.76 -0.10
N GLN A 29 12.59 13.84 1.04
CA GLN A 29 13.08 14.55 2.23
C GLN A 29 13.02 13.66 3.46
N ASP A 30 14.08 13.65 4.27
CA ASP A 30 14.15 12.94 5.54
C ASP A 30 13.84 11.44 5.44
N GLY A 31 14.22 10.81 4.35
CA GLY A 31 13.96 9.39 4.12
C GLY A 31 12.50 9.06 3.75
N ILE A 32 11.71 10.05 3.36
CA ILE A 32 10.29 9.90 3.05
C ILE A 32 9.95 10.63 1.76
N TYR A 33 9.26 9.96 0.85
CA TYR A 33 8.72 10.60 -0.35
C TYR A 33 7.42 11.32 -0.03
N LYS A 34 7.41 12.63 -0.21
CA LYS A 34 6.21 13.45 -0.05
C LYS A 34 5.45 13.54 -1.36
N LEU A 35 4.31 12.88 -1.37
CA LEU A 35 3.35 13.00 -2.46
C LEU A 35 2.55 14.29 -2.35
N PRO A 36 2.09 14.86 -3.48
CA PRO A 36 1.16 15.98 -3.45
C PRO A 36 -0.10 15.63 -2.66
N GLU A 37 -0.70 16.62 -2.01
CA GLU A 37 -1.99 16.49 -1.36
C GLU A 37 -3.12 16.27 -2.38
N GLY A 38 -4.23 15.74 -1.92
CA GLY A 38 -5.40 15.48 -2.74
C GLY A 38 -5.46 14.04 -3.27
N ASN A 39 -6.48 13.77 -4.05
CA ASN A 39 -6.69 12.46 -4.64
C ASN A 39 -5.64 12.17 -5.72
N ALA A 40 -5.10 10.98 -5.66
CA ALA A 40 -4.14 10.50 -6.63
C ALA A 40 -4.21 8.97 -6.75
N MET A 41 -3.66 8.45 -7.83
CA MET A 41 -3.48 7.02 -8.02
C MET A 41 -2.00 6.74 -8.26
N LEU A 42 -1.45 5.85 -7.45
CA LEU A 42 -0.10 5.33 -7.60
C LEU A 42 -0.19 3.92 -8.17
N ALA A 43 0.36 3.74 -9.37
CA ALA A 43 0.49 2.42 -9.97
C ALA A 43 1.93 1.92 -9.77
N ALA A 44 2.07 0.70 -9.30
CA ALA A 44 3.35 0.05 -9.10
C ALA A 44 3.31 -1.40 -9.62
N ASN A 45 4.45 -1.91 -10.04
CA ASN A 45 4.59 -3.34 -10.29
C ASN A 45 4.59 -4.09 -8.95
N HIS A 46 4.20 -5.36 -8.99
CA HIS A 46 4.12 -6.20 -7.81
C HIS A 46 5.18 -7.32 -7.89
N LEU A 47 6.23 -7.20 -7.12
CA LEU A 47 7.37 -8.12 -7.17
C LEU A 47 7.37 -9.11 -6.01
N GLY A 48 7.04 -8.67 -4.81
CA GLY A 48 7.22 -9.47 -3.62
C GLY A 48 6.20 -9.28 -2.51
N ARG A 49 6.41 -10.02 -1.44
CA ARG A 49 5.56 -9.93 -0.23
C ARG A 49 5.83 -8.67 0.60
N LEU A 50 7.00 -8.06 0.41
CA LEU A 50 7.42 -6.88 1.16
C LEU A 50 7.00 -5.56 0.50
N ASP A 51 6.40 -5.58 -0.69
CA ASP A 51 6.05 -4.37 -1.43
C ASP A 51 5.19 -3.41 -0.61
N THR A 52 4.22 -3.93 0.15
CA THR A 52 3.39 -3.11 1.04
C THR A 52 4.23 -2.49 2.16
N ALA A 53 5.19 -3.21 2.71
CA ALA A 53 6.09 -2.68 3.74
C ALA A 53 7.01 -1.60 3.18
N VAL A 54 7.56 -1.80 1.98
CA VAL A 54 8.37 -0.80 1.28
C VAL A 54 7.55 0.45 0.97
N LEU A 55 6.31 0.28 0.51
CA LEU A 55 5.39 1.38 0.26
C LEU A 55 5.14 2.21 1.54
N LEU A 56 4.78 1.55 2.64
CA LEU A 56 4.53 2.22 3.93
C LEU A 56 5.81 2.84 4.52
N TYR A 57 6.97 2.28 4.20
CA TYR A 57 8.27 2.86 4.53
C TYR A 57 8.50 4.18 3.79
N ALA A 58 8.27 4.18 2.48
CA ALA A 58 8.66 5.27 1.57
C ALA A 58 7.66 6.44 1.53
N LEU A 59 6.35 6.16 1.68
CA LEU A 59 5.32 7.18 1.49
C LEU A 59 4.91 7.85 2.80
N ASP A 60 4.74 9.18 2.74
CA ASP A 60 4.30 10.00 3.87
C ASP A 60 2.83 10.41 3.73
N ARG A 61 1.94 9.40 3.67
CA ARG A 61 0.49 9.66 3.64
C ARG A 61 -0.22 8.63 4.49
N GLU A 62 -1.21 9.09 5.26
CA GLU A 62 -2.02 8.23 6.14
C GLU A 62 -3.34 7.80 5.46
N ASP A 63 -3.71 8.45 4.39
CA ASP A 63 -4.94 8.24 3.62
C ASP A 63 -4.74 7.29 2.42
N ILE A 64 -3.76 6.40 2.54
CA ILE A 64 -3.50 5.38 1.53
C ILE A 64 -4.68 4.40 1.48
N ILE A 65 -5.15 4.13 0.27
CA ILE A 65 -6.21 3.16 -0.01
C ILE A 65 -5.54 1.93 -0.62
N LEU A 66 -5.49 0.84 0.15
CA LEU A 66 -4.97 -0.45 -0.30
C LEU A 66 -6.13 -1.41 -0.49
N ALA A 67 -6.25 -1.99 -1.68
CA ALA A 67 -7.15 -3.11 -1.92
C ALA A 67 -6.43 -4.43 -1.64
N VAL A 68 -6.93 -5.20 -0.70
CA VAL A 68 -6.34 -6.47 -0.28
C VAL A 68 -7.34 -7.60 -0.48
N ALA A 69 -6.87 -8.73 -0.98
CA ALA A 69 -7.72 -9.88 -1.19
C ALA A 69 -8.37 -10.34 0.13
N GLU A 70 -9.69 -10.54 0.12
CA GLU A 70 -10.48 -10.89 1.30
C GLU A 70 -9.99 -12.15 2.02
N LYS A 71 -9.40 -13.09 1.31
CA LYS A 71 -8.81 -14.31 1.90
C LYS A 71 -7.78 -14.03 3.00
N TYR A 72 -7.16 -12.85 3.01
CA TYR A 72 -6.19 -12.46 4.03
C TYR A 72 -6.80 -11.79 5.25
N LYS A 73 -8.11 -11.50 5.24
CA LYS A 73 -8.81 -10.76 6.31
C LYS A 73 -8.66 -11.42 7.67
N ASN A 74 -8.71 -12.75 7.71
CA ASN A 74 -8.60 -13.54 8.92
C ASN A 74 -7.17 -14.05 9.20
N HIS A 75 -6.20 -13.69 8.37
CA HIS A 75 -4.82 -14.07 8.61
C HIS A 75 -4.25 -13.28 9.80
N PRO A 76 -3.55 -13.91 10.76
CA PRO A 76 -3.11 -13.24 11.99
C PRO A 76 -2.23 -12.01 11.73
N ILE A 77 -1.30 -12.09 10.78
CA ILE A 77 -0.38 -11.00 10.45
C ILE A 77 -1.00 -10.07 9.39
N TYR A 78 -1.33 -10.60 8.21
CA TYR A 78 -1.83 -9.77 7.10
C TYR A 78 -3.19 -9.14 7.39
N GLY A 79 -4.07 -9.83 8.11
CA GLY A 79 -5.33 -9.27 8.55
C GLY A 79 -5.16 -8.13 9.55
N ALA A 80 -4.24 -8.26 10.50
CA ALA A 80 -3.93 -7.20 11.45
C ALA A 80 -3.31 -5.98 10.75
N MET A 81 -2.38 -6.19 9.83
CA MET A 81 -1.80 -5.11 9.02
C MET A 81 -2.86 -4.41 8.15
N GLY A 82 -3.70 -5.19 7.46
CA GLY A 82 -4.78 -4.64 6.64
C GLY A 82 -5.76 -3.79 7.44
N ARG A 83 -6.13 -4.24 8.64
CA ARG A 83 -6.96 -3.44 9.55
C ARG A 83 -6.26 -2.16 10.02
N ALA A 84 -4.97 -2.22 10.30
CA ALA A 84 -4.20 -1.06 10.75
C ALA A 84 -4.08 0.04 9.68
N VAL A 85 -3.99 -0.34 8.41
CA VAL A 85 -3.99 0.59 7.26
C VAL A 85 -5.39 0.86 6.72
N ASN A 86 -6.43 0.32 7.36
CA ASN A 86 -7.81 0.44 6.91
C ASN A 86 -7.98 -0.01 5.45
N ALA A 87 -7.43 -1.19 5.12
CA ALA A 87 -7.50 -1.75 3.77
C ALA A 87 -8.95 -2.02 3.34
N VAL A 88 -9.20 -1.88 2.05
CA VAL A 88 -10.44 -2.33 1.43
C VAL A 88 -10.30 -3.80 1.07
N TRP A 89 -11.15 -4.63 1.64
CA TRP A 89 -11.15 -6.07 1.38
C TRP A 89 -11.87 -6.36 0.07
N LEU A 90 -11.19 -7.00 -0.85
CA LEU A 90 -11.66 -7.21 -2.22
C LEU A 90 -11.91 -8.70 -2.49
N ASN A 91 -13.11 -9.03 -2.97
CA ASN A 91 -13.37 -10.32 -3.59
C ASN A 91 -12.76 -10.31 -5.01
N ARG A 92 -11.78 -11.18 -5.24
CA ARG A 92 -11.05 -11.24 -6.51
C ARG A 92 -11.74 -12.09 -7.59
N PHE A 93 -12.75 -12.83 -7.22
CA PHE A 93 -13.42 -13.78 -8.11
C PHE A 93 -14.69 -13.22 -8.75
N GLU A 94 -15.18 -12.10 -8.22
CA GLU A 94 -16.39 -11.43 -8.68
C GLU A 94 -16.16 -9.92 -8.76
N VAL A 95 -17.05 -9.23 -9.47
CA VAL A 95 -17.04 -7.76 -9.46
C VAL A 95 -17.56 -7.26 -8.12
N ASP A 96 -16.65 -6.77 -7.30
CA ASP A 96 -16.96 -6.27 -5.95
C ASP A 96 -17.38 -4.80 -5.98
N TYR A 97 -18.65 -4.55 -6.27
CA TYR A 97 -19.19 -3.20 -6.33
C TYR A 97 -19.13 -2.46 -4.99
N SER A 98 -19.21 -3.19 -3.87
CA SER A 98 -19.10 -2.59 -2.54
C SER A 98 -17.70 -2.04 -2.29
N ALA A 99 -16.68 -2.86 -2.56
CA ALA A 99 -15.28 -2.44 -2.47
C ALA A 99 -14.99 -1.28 -3.41
N LEU A 100 -15.48 -1.32 -4.65
CA LEU A 100 -15.29 -0.25 -5.62
C LEU A 100 -15.92 1.08 -5.15
N ARG A 101 -17.13 1.04 -4.61
CA ARG A 101 -17.79 2.23 -4.05
C ARG A 101 -16.99 2.82 -2.88
N GLU A 102 -16.46 1.97 -2.01
CA GLU A 102 -15.66 2.41 -0.87
C GLU A 102 -14.36 3.08 -1.34
N ILE A 103 -13.66 2.49 -2.31
CA ILE A 103 -12.46 3.07 -2.92
C ILE A 103 -12.77 4.45 -3.50
N LEU A 104 -13.81 4.56 -4.33
CA LEU A 104 -14.21 5.81 -4.96
C LEU A 104 -14.62 6.88 -3.92
N ALA A 105 -15.32 6.49 -2.86
CA ALA A 105 -15.70 7.41 -1.80
C ALA A 105 -14.48 7.96 -1.06
N ARG A 106 -13.49 7.11 -0.79
CA ARG A 106 -12.24 7.54 -0.15
C ARG A 106 -11.39 8.42 -1.08
N MET A 107 -11.32 8.10 -2.36
CA MET A 107 -10.63 8.94 -3.35
C MET A 107 -11.29 10.32 -3.47
N LYS A 108 -12.61 10.41 -3.48
CA LYS A 108 -13.32 11.71 -3.48
C LYS A 108 -13.01 12.58 -2.27
N LYS A 109 -12.62 11.99 -1.15
CA LYS A 109 -12.16 12.70 0.06
C LYS A 109 -10.67 13.07 0.02
N GLY A 110 -9.99 12.83 -1.09
CA GLY A 110 -8.58 13.15 -1.27
C GLY A 110 -7.63 11.98 -1.07
N GLY A 111 -8.12 10.76 -0.90
CA GLY A 111 -7.29 9.58 -0.64
C GLY A 111 -6.37 9.19 -1.79
N LEU A 112 -5.23 8.58 -1.46
CA LEU A 112 -4.28 8.01 -2.40
C LEU A 112 -4.57 6.53 -2.64
N MET A 113 -5.06 6.19 -3.82
CA MET A 113 -5.21 4.80 -4.24
C MET A 113 -3.87 4.23 -4.71
N VAL A 114 -3.50 3.08 -4.17
CA VAL A 114 -2.33 2.33 -4.64
C VAL A 114 -2.79 1.04 -5.27
N ILE A 115 -2.37 0.82 -6.50
CA ILE A 115 -2.72 -0.38 -7.27
C ILE A 115 -1.48 -1.05 -7.86
N ALA A 116 -1.55 -2.36 -7.98
CA ALA A 116 -0.67 -3.16 -8.84
C ALA A 116 -1.52 -3.64 -10.02
N PRO A 117 -1.44 -2.99 -11.20
CA PRO A 117 -2.36 -3.26 -12.31
C PRO A 117 -2.29 -4.69 -12.82
N GLU A 118 -1.15 -5.34 -12.66
CA GLU A 118 -0.94 -6.75 -13.04
C GLU A 118 -1.80 -7.73 -12.22
N GLY A 119 -2.30 -7.32 -11.05
CA GLY A 119 -3.13 -8.13 -10.15
C GLY A 119 -2.43 -9.34 -9.53
N THR A 120 -1.19 -9.60 -9.91
CA THR A 120 -0.36 -10.71 -9.42
C THR A 120 1.10 -10.27 -9.35
N ARG A 121 1.90 -11.00 -8.59
CA ARG A 121 3.34 -10.74 -8.50
C ARG A 121 4.03 -11.14 -9.80
N SER A 122 4.91 -10.27 -10.29
CA SER A 122 5.77 -10.59 -11.42
C SER A 122 6.71 -11.75 -11.10
N LYS A 123 6.85 -12.66 -12.03
CA LYS A 123 7.80 -13.79 -11.93
C LYS A 123 9.13 -13.47 -12.59
N THR A 124 9.18 -12.44 -13.41
CA THR A 124 10.33 -12.11 -14.26
C THR A 124 10.88 -10.71 -13.99
N GLU A 125 10.37 -10.03 -12.95
CA GLU A 125 10.74 -8.64 -12.60
C GLU A 125 10.44 -7.62 -13.70
N THR A 126 9.70 -8.01 -14.73
CA THR A 126 9.22 -7.16 -15.81
C THR A 126 7.71 -6.96 -15.72
N LEU A 127 7.20 -5.89 -16.32
CA LEU A 127 5.76 -5.66 -16.48
C LEU A 127 5.14 -6.81 -17.30
N GLN A 128 4.00 -7.29 -16.86
CA GLN A 128 3.24 -8.34 -17.51
C GLN A 128 1.96 -7.78 -18.14
#